data_3fe9de6fb5b227a7a98c98abeb0fb491
#
_entry.id   3fe9de6fb5b227a7a98c98abeb0fb491
#
_cell.length_a   1.000
_cell.length_b   1.000
_cell.length_c   1.000
_cell.angle_alpha   90.00
_cell.angle_beta   90.00
_cell.angle_gamma   90.00
#
_symmetry.space_group_name_H-M   'P 1'
#
loop_
_entity.id
_entity.type
_entity.pdbx_description
1 polymer ?
#
loop_
_entity_poly.entity_id
_entity_poly.type
_entity_poly.pdbx_seq_one_letter_code
_entity_poly.pdbx_strand_id
1 'polypeptide(L)'
;TPLNNGLVAGGIFTAAPVPGNATKAQKALDGLNEARALYNSISPASKPGGSDQGSGELGALTLAPGTYKSASGTYKITNGDLTLDAQGNPNAVWYFQAESSLTVGSPAASRSVKLIGGALAKNVYWYVGSTAVINYGGGGVMVGTIIANSGVTLSSPGNSTTPVGQATGLNGRAISLVASVTMVNTIINIPAN
;
A
#
# COMPACT_ATOMS: atom_id res chain seq x y z
N THR A 1 15.26 3.01 21.32
CA THR A 1 15.33 3.32 19.87
C THR A 1 15.22 4.81 19.70
N PRO A 2 16.15 5.49 18.99
CA PRO A 2 15.96 6.90 18.68
C PRO A 2 14.65 7.04 17.88
N LEU A 3 13.76 7.88 18.38
CA LEU A 3 12.53 8.20 17.67
C LEU A 3 12.92 8.98 16.41
N ASN A 4 12.51 8.53 15.24
CA ASN A 4 12.69 9.24 13.96
C ASN A 4 11.81 10.51 13.89
N ASN A 5 11.77 11.28 14.96
CA ASN A 5 10.89 12.45 15.10
C ASN A 5 11.13 13.54 14.04
N GLY A 6 12.32 13.59 13.46
CA GLY A 6 12.66 14.55 12.41
C GLY A 6 12.19 14.15 11.01
N LEU A 7 11.68 12.93 10.83
CA LEU A 7 11.27 12.39 9.53
C LEU A 7 9.76 12.27 9.36
N VAL A 8 8.98 12.58 10.40
CA VAL A 8 7.52 12.50 10.39
C VAL A 8 6.94 13.91 10.26
N ALA A 9 6.41 14.24 9.08
CA ALA A 9 5.56 15.43 8.93
C ALA A 9 4.15 15.09 9.43
N GLY A 10 3.67 15.82 10.41
CA GLY A 10 2.38 15.57 11.08
C GLY A 10 2.56 15.09 12.51
N GLY A 11 1.59 14.38 13.05
CA GLY A 11 1.55 13.93 14.43
C GLY A 11 1.82 12.43 14.60
N ILE A 12 2.36 12.08 15.75
CA ILE A 12 2.38 10.69 16.24
C ILE A 12 1.23 10.54 17.23
N PHE A 13 0.30 9.63 16.94
CA PHE A 13 -0.92 9.42 17.70
C PHE A 13 -0.86 8.04 18.39
N THR A 14 -0.60 8.03 19.68
CA THR A 14 -0.51 6.81 20.51
C THR A 14 -1.12 7.05 21.89
N ALA A 15 -1.37 5.96 22.61
CA ALA A 15 -1.70 6.02 24.04
C ALA A 15 -0.45 6.42 24.87
N ALA A 16 -0.68 6.80 26.14
CA ALA A 16 0.41 7.00 27.09
C ALA A 16 1.34 5.77 27.17
N PRO A 17 2.63 5.90 27.47
CA PRO A 17 3.32 7.14 27.86
C PRO A 17 3.71 8.04 26.67
N VAL A 18 4.31 9.20 26.97
CA VAL A 18 4.83 10.16 25.96
C VAL A 18 5.57 9.43 24.81
N PRO A 19 5.29 9.82 23.52
CA PRO A 19 4.59 11.02 23.03
C PRO A 19 3.05 10.93 23.02
N GLY A 20 2.46 9.85 23.50
CA GLY A 20 1.01 9.61 23.53
C GLY A 20 0.30 10.28 24.70
N ASN A 21 -1.00 10.39 24.61
CA ASN A 21 -1.95 10.78 25.64
C ASN A 21 -3.36 10.32 25.26
N ALA A 22 -4.35 10.53 26.13
CA ALA A 22 -5.73 10.09 25.92
C ALA A 22 -6.34 10.65 24.60
N THR A 23 -6.12 11.93 24.31
CA THR A 23 -6.63 12.56 23.07
C THR A 23 -5.99 11.95 21.82
N LYS A 24 -4.69 11.69 21.85
CA LYS A 24 -3.97 11.04 20.75
C LYS A 24 -4.39 9.58 20.60
N ALA A 25 -4.64 8.88 21.71
CA ALA A 25 -5.15 7.52 21.70
C ALA A 25 -6.53 7.46 21.03
N GLN A 26 -7.43 8.41 21.35
CA GLN A 26 -8.74 8.47 20.71
C GLN A 26 -8.63 8.70 19.22
N LYS A 27 -7.80 9.65 18.77
CA LYS A 27 -7.56 9.87 17.33
C LYS A 27 -7.01 8.64 16.62
N ALA A 28 -6.12 7.88 17.26
CA ALA A 28 -5.60 6.64 16.70
C ALA A 28 -6.72 5.59 16.56
N LEU A 29 -7.62 5.50 17.55
CA LEU A 29 -8.78 4.60 17.52
C LEU A 29 -9.77 5.00 16.42
N ASP A 30 -10.06 6.29 16.28
CA ASP A 30 -10.93 6.82 15.23
C ASP A 30 -10.37 6.49 13.85
N GLY A 31 -9.07 6.74 13.63
CA GLY A 31 -8.39 6.38 12.38
C GLY A 31 -8.39 4.88 12.09
N LEU A 32 -8.27 4.03 13.12
CA LEU A 32 -8.39 2.58 12.94
C LEU A 32 -9.82 2.17 12.55
N ASN A 33 -10.83 2.80 13.13
CA ASN A 33 -12.24 2.53 12.79
C ASN A 33 -12.55 2.97 11.36
N GLU A 34 -12.05 4.13 10.92
CA GLU A 34 -12.16 4.60 9.54
C GLU A 34 -11.44 3.64 8.57
N ALA A 35 -10.24 3.16 8.92
CA ALA A 35 -9.50 2.20 8.12
C ALA A 35 -10.26 0.87 7.98
N ARG A 36 -10.88 0.37 9.05
CA ARG A 36 -11.73 -0.83 9.01
C ARG A 36 -12.98 -0.63 8.15
N ALA A 37 -13.62 0.52 8.26
CA ALA A 37 -14.77 0.86 7.41
C ALA A 37 -14.38 0.88 5.93
N LEU A 38 -13.25 1.52 5.58
CA LEU A 38 -12.73 1.51 4.22
C LEU A 38 -12.37 0.10 3.75
N TYR A 39 -11.66 -0.69 4.56
CA TYR A 39 -11.31 -2.07 4.26
C TYR A 39 -12.54 -2.90 3.90
N ASN A 40 -13.59 -2.81 4.72
CA ASN A 40 -14.85 -3.52 4.48
C ASN A 40 -15.53 -3.04 3.18
N SER A 41 -15.52 -1.73 2.91
CA SER A 41 -16.18 -1.14 1.74
C SER A 41 -15.52 -1.51 0.40
N ILE A 42 -14.24 -1.87 0.41
CA ILE A 42 -13.49 -2.31 -0.78
C ILE A 42 -13.28 -3.83 -0.84
N SER A 43 -13.85 -4.57 0.09
CA SER A 43 -13.77 -6.04 0.16
C SER A 43 -14.47 -6.70 -1.03
N PRO A 44 -14.14 -7.96 -1.37
CA PRO A 44 -14.86 -8.72 -2.41
C PRO A 44 -16.37 -8.83 -2.17
N ALA A 45 -16.80 -8.85 -0.91
CA ALA A 45 -18.22 -8.88 -0.56
C ALA A 45 -18.93 -7.57 -0.88
N SER A 46 -18.28 -6.43 -0.65
CA SER A 46 -18.85 -5.09 -0.89
C SER A 46 -18.68 -4.60 -2.32
N LYS A 47 -17.68 -5.10 -3.03
CA LYS A 47 -17.40 -4.80 -4.45
C LYS A 47 -17.18 -6.11 -5.23
N PRO A 48 -18.28 -6.87 -5.47
CA PRO A 48 -18.21 -8.12 -6.23
C PRO A 48 -17.89 -7.87 -7.71
N GLY A 49 -17.59 -8.96 -8.44
CA GLY A 49 -17.40 -8.93 -9.89
C GLY A 49 -16.01 -8.53 -10.36
N GLY A 50 -15.02 -8.52 -9.46
CA GLY A 50 -13.63 -8.29 -9.83
C GLY A 50 -13.11 -9.37 -10.78
N SER A 51 -12.39 -8.96 -11.86
CA SER A 51 -11.75 -9.87 -12.79
C SER A 51 -10.34 -10.24 -12.34
N ASP A 52 -9.92 -11.49 -12.58
CA ASP A 52 -8.53 -11.92 -12.37
C ASP A 52 -7.70 -11.64 -13.63
N GLN A 53 -6.78 -10.71 -13.54
CA GLN A 53 -5.83 -10.41 -14.60
C GLN A 53 -4.49 -11.06 -14.29
N GLY A 54 -3.89 -11.68 -15.32
CA GLY A 54 -2.57 -12.28 -15.20
C GLY A 54 -2.47 -13.44 -14.21
N SER A 55 -3.59 -14.09 -13.86
CA SER A 55 -3.62 -15.19 -12.88
C SER A 55 -2.92 -14.82 -11.57
N GLY A 56 -3.16 -13.60 -11.10
CA GLY A 56 -2.56 -13.03 -9.88
C GLY A 56 -1.20 -12.35 -10.07
N GLU A 57 -0.58 -12.39 -11.28
CA GLU A 57 0.62 -11.62 -11.59
C GLU A 57 0.23 -10.35 -12.38
N LEU A 58 0.38 -9.21 -11.76
CA LEU A 58 0.03 -7.90 -12.35
C LEU A 58 1.22 -7.22 -13.04
N GLY A 59 2.44 -7.72 -12.84
CA GLY A 59 3.65 -7.19 -13.46
C GLY A 59 3.57 -7.20 -14.98
N ALA A 60 4.08 -6.15 -15.61
CA ALA A 60 4.05 -5.88 -17.05
C ALA A 60 2.65 -5.69 -17.66
N LEU A 61 1.58 -5.65 -16.85
CA LEU A 61 0.24 -5.33 -17.34
C LEU A 61 -0.01 -3.83 -17.38
N THR A 62 -0.91 -3.42 -18.29
CA THR A 62 -1.54 -2.10 -18.29
C THR A 62 -3.03 -2.30 -18.06
N LEU A 63 -3.54 -1.72 -16.95
CA LEU A 63 -4.91 -1.94 -16.50
C LEU A 63 -5.74 -0.67 -16.53
N ALA A 64 -6.92 -0.75 -17.14
CA ALA A 64 -7.94 0.26 -17.09
C ALA A 64 -8.54 0.39 -15.67
N PRO A 65 -9.32 1.45 -15.37
CA PRO A 65 -10.05 1.56 -14.10
C PRO A 65 -11.01 0.39 -13.89
N GLY A 66 -11.12 -0.09 -12.65
CA GLY A 66 -12.02 -1.20 -12.36
C GLY A 66 -11.75 -1.91 -11.03
N THR A 67 -12.51 -2.98 -10.83
CA THR A 67 -12.31 -3.90 -9.70
C THR A 67 -11.62 -5.17 -10.20
N TYR A 68 -10.55 -5.54 -9.53
CA TYR A 68 -9.72 -6.70 -9.83
C TYR A 68 -9.67 -7.60 -8.60
N LYS A 69 -9.96 -8.88 -8.79
CA LYS A 69 -9.93 -9.89 -7.72
C LYS A 69 -9.05 -11.06 -8.13
N SER A 70 -8.03 -11.37 -7.35
CA SER A 70 -7.23 -12.57 -7.60
C SER A 70 -8.01 -13.84 -7.26
N ALA A 71 -8.11 -14.76 -8.19
CA ALA A 71 -8.74 -16.06 -7.99
C ALA A 71 -7.96 -16.92 -6.99
N SER A 72 -6.63 -16.78 -6.95
CA SER A 72 -5.77 -17.46 -5.97
C SER A 72 -5.75 -16.79 -4.60
N GLY A 73 -6.36 -15.60 -4.47
CA GLY A 73 -6.28 -14.74 -3.29
C GLY A 73 -4.97 -13.97 -3.17
N THR A 74 -4.01 -14.16 -4.07
CA THR A 74 -2.69 -13.51 -4.00
C THR A 74 -2.44 -12.67 -5.24
N TYR A 75 -1.98 -11.43 -5.06
CA TYR A 75 -1.44 -10.62 -6.14
C TYR A 75 0.08 -10.47 -6.03
N LYS A 76 0.72 -10.43 -7.19
CA LYS A 76 2.15 -10.19 -7.36
C LYS A 76 2.39 -9.12 -8.42
N ILE A 77 3.43 -8.32 -8.24
CA ILE A 77 4.01 -7.42 -9.23
C ILE A 77 5.50 -7.76 -9.27
N THR A 78 5.87 -8.85 -9.96
CA THR A 78 7.24 -9.40 -9.93
C THR A 78 7.88 -9.47 -11.30
N ASN A 79 7.10 -9.65 -12.38
CA ASN A 79 7.59 -9.83 -13.74
C ASN A 79 7.73 -8.53 -14.53
N GLY A 80 7.65 -7.37 -13.87
CA GLY A 80 7.70 -6.04 -14.49
C GLY A 80 6.95 -5.05 -13.64
N ASP A 81 6.91 -3.80 -14.07
CA ASP A 81 6.11 -2.77 -13.43
C ASP A 81 4.64 -2.92 -13.84
N LEU A 82 3.72 -2.59 -12.94
CA LEU A 82 2.31 -2.44 -13.27
C LEU A 82 2.04 -1.03 -13.77
N THR A 83 1.26 -0.90 -14.84
CA THR A 83 0.78 0.40 -15.33
C THR A 83 -0.72 0.52 -15.13
N LEU A 84 -1.17 1.63 -14.57
CA LEU A 84 -2.59 1.99 -14.41
C LEU A 84 -2.90 3.17 -15.33
N ASP A 85 -3.75 2.94 -16.32
CA ASP A 85 -4.12 3.94 -17.31
C ASP A 85 -5.55 4.44 -17.08
N ALA A 86 -5.68 5.71 -16.68
CA ALA A 86 -6.99 6.33 -16.48
C ALA A 86 -7.71 6.67 -17.79
N GLN A 87 -7.07 6.51 -18.94
CA GLN A 87 -7.66 6.79 -20.26
C GLN A 87 -8.29 8.20 -20.36
N GLY A 88 -7.66 9.17 -19.69
CA GLY A 88 -8.14 10.55 -19.63
C GLY A 88 -9.26 10.81 -18.61
N ASN A 89 -9.70 9.81 -17.84
CA ASN A 89 -10.73 9.98 -16.82
C ASN A 89 -10.10 10.37 -15.46
N PRO A 90 -10.27 11.61 -14.97
CA PRO A 90 -9.70 12.06 -13.69
C PRO A 90 -10.38 11.40 -12.47
N ASN A 91 -11.54 10.77 -12.67
CA ASN A 91 -12.29 10.05 -11.63
C ASN A 91 -12.06 8.53 -11.69
N ALA A 92 -11.09 8.08 -12.50
CA ALA A 92 -10.70 6.68 -12.59
C ALA A 92 -10.32 6.10 -11.22
N VAL A 93 -10.84 4.92 -10.88
CA VAL A 93 -10.57 4.25 -9.60
C VAL A 93 -10.21 2.79 -9.85
N TRP A 94 -9.24 2.29 -9.10
CA TRP A 94 -8.83 0.89 -9.10
C TRP A 94 -9.01 0.27 -7.72
N TYR A 95 -9.63 -0.90 -7.67
CA TYR A 95 -9.73 -1.73 -6.47
C TYR A 95 -9.07 -3.08 -6.75
N PHE A 96 -7.99 -3.38 -6.03
CA PHE A 96 -7.32 -4.67 -6.08
C PHE A 96 -7.65 -5.48 -4.85
N GLN A 97 -8.21 -6.67 -5.03
CA GLN A 97 -8.70 -7.53 -3.96
C GLN A 97 -7.87 -8.82 -3.90
N ALA A 98 -6.90 -8.85 -2.99
CA ALA A 98 -6.12 -10.02 -2.62
C ALA A 98 -6.63 -10.56 -1.29
N GLU A 99 -7.40 -11.64 -1.29
CA GLU A 99 -7.95 -12.25 -0.07
C GLU A 99 -6.87 -12.89 0.82
N SER A 100 -5.66 -13.03 0.31
CA SER A 100 -4.48 -13.48 1.05
C SER A 100 -3.39 -12.40 1.04
N SER A 101 -2.51 -12.34 0.04
CA SER A 101 -1.30 -11.52 0.10
C SER A 101 -1.06 -10.66 -1.14
N LEU A 102 -0.29 -9.59 -0.95
CA LEU A 102 0.28 -8.77 -2.01
C LEU A 102 1.80 -8.78 -1.91
N THR A 103 2.47 -9.12 -3.02
CA THR A 103 3.94 -9.07 -3.12
C THR A 103 4.34 -8.17 -4.29
N VAL A 104 5.14 -7.15 -4.02
CA VAL A 104 5.70 -6.25 -5.03
C VAL A 104 7.22 -6.35 -5.01
N GLY A 105 7.81 -6.58 -6.17
CA GLY A 105 9.25 -6.80 -6.31
C GLY A 105 9.72 -8.14 -5.72
N SER A 106 11.03 -8.27 -5.65
CA SER A 106 11.72 -9.40 -5.05
C SER A 106 12.95 -8.90 -4.27
N PRO A 107 13.65 -9.75 -3.51
CA PRO A 107 14.91 -9.35 -2.88
C PRO A 107 15.96 -8.79 -3.84
N ALA A 108 15.94 -9.24 -5.10
CA ALA A 108 16.93 -8.87 -6.12
C ALA A 108 16.44 -7.77 -7.10
N ALA A 109 15.13 -7.50 -7.16
CA ALA A 109 14.57 -6.58 -8.16
C ALA A 109 13.32 -5.87 -7.63
N SER A 110 13.41 -4.55 -7.48
CA SER A 110 12.25 -3.72 -7.17
C SER A 110 11.30 -3.60 -8.35
N ARG A 111 10.03 -3.31 -8.06
CA ARG A 111 9.00 -3.01 -9.05
C ARG A 111 8.23 -1.76 -8.68
N SER A 112 7.61 -1.17 -9.67
CA SER A 112 6.83 0.07 -9.50
C SER A 112 5.42 -0.08 -10.05
N VAL A 113 4.51 0.72 -9.51
CA VAL A 113 3.21 0.98 -10.11
C VAL A 113 3.26 2.35 -10.78
N LYS A 114 3.08 2.38 -12.11
CA LYS A 114 3.11 3.57 -12.95
C LYS A 114 1.71 4.08 -13.19
N LEU A 115 1.52 5.38 -13.14
CA LEU A 115 0.25 6.05 -13.40
C LEU A 115 0.35 6.82 -14.72
N ILE A 116 -0.57 6.56 -15.63
CA ILE A 116 -0.66 7.28 -16.92
C ILE A 116 -2.11 7.69 -17.22
N GLY A 117 -2.29 8.47 -18.28
CA GLY A 117 -3.62 8.89 -18.73
C GLY A 117 -4.40 9.72 -17.72
N GLY A 118 -3.74 10.40 -16.77
CA GLY A 118 -4.39 11.16 -15.72
C GLY A 118 -4.75 10.36 -14.45
N ALA A 119 -4.23 9.14 -14.31
CA ALA A 119 -4.45 8.32 -13.11
C ALA A 119 -3.88 9.00 -11.86
N LEU A 120 -4.61 8.90 -10.75
CA LEU A 120 -4.26 9.51 -9.49
C LEU A 120 -4.02 8.46 -8.41
N ALA A 121 -2.92 8.57 -7.70
CA ALA A 121 -2.56 7.64 -6.63
C ALA A 121 -3.61 7.54 -5.52
N LYS A 122 -4.33 8.62 -5.24
CA LYS A 122 -5.42 8.65 -4.24
C LYS A 122 -6.62 7.77 -4.60
N ASN A 123 -6.74 7.39 -5.87
CA ASN A 123 -7.84 6.59 -6.39
C ASN A 123 -7.47 5.10 -6.56
N VAL A 124 -6.33 4.66 -6.02
CA VAL A 124 -5.88 3.27 -6.09
C VAL A 124 -5.98 2.64 -4.69
N TYR A 125 -6.67 1.51 -4.59
CA TYR A 125 -6.95 0.83 -3.34
C TYR A 125 -6.54 -0.64 -3.41
N TRP A 126 -5.81 -1.09 -2.37
CA TRP A 126 -5.33 -2.47 -2.22
C TRP A 126 -5.95 -3.09 -0.97
N TYR A 127 -6.95 -3.94 -1.16
CA TYR A 127 -7.48 -4.81 -0.13
C TYR A 127 -6.58 -6.04 0.00
N VAL A 128 -6.02 -6.29 1.18
CA VAL A 128 -5.12 -7.42 1.42
C VAL A 128 -5.59 -8.18 2.65
N GLY A 129 -6.03 -9.41 2.46
CA GLY A 129 -6.62 -10.23 3.53
C GLY A 129 -5.60 -10.70 4.58
N SER A 130 -4.32 -10.72 4.25
CA SER A 130 -3.25 -11.06 5.18
C SER A 130 -2.15 -10.00 5.14
N THR A 131 -1.04 -10.24 4.44
CA THR A 131 0.16 -9.39 4.46
C THR A 131 0.48 -8.79 3.11
N ALA A 132 0.99 -7.56 3.12
CA ALA A 132 1.59 -6.91 1.96
C ALA A 132 3.10 -6.77 2.16
N VAL A 133 3.89 -7.22 1.18
CA VAL A 133 5.34 -7.07 1.15
C VAL A 133 5.72 -6.27 -0.09
N ILE A 134 6.25 -5.09 0.10
CA ILE A 134 6.55 -4.13 -0.95
C ILE A 134 8.06 -3.93 -1.05
N ASN A 135 8.64 -4.34 -2.19
CA ASN A 135 10.04 -4.14 -2.53
C ASN A 135 11.00 -4.52 -1.38
N TYR A 136 10.98 -5.78 -1.00
CA TYR A 136 11.76 -6.31 0.14
C TYR A 136 13.24 -5.93 0.08
N GLY A 137 13.85 -5.91 -1.09
CA GLY A 137 15.24 -5.49 -1.31
C GLY A 137 15.45 -3.98 -1.41
N GLY A 138 14.40 -3.16 -1.32
CA GLY A 138 14.45 -1.70 -1.49
C GLY A 138 14.21 -1.24 -2.93
N GLY A 139 14.08 0.06 -3.11
CA GLY A 139 13.82 0.70 -4.40
C GLY A 139 12.35 0.61 -4.87
N GLY A 140 12.10 1.12 -6.06
CA GLY A 140 10.77 1.14 -6.67
C GLY A 140 9.78 2.09 -6.00
N VAL A 141 8.62 2.28 -6.65
CA VAL A 141 7.55 3.17 -6.16
C VAL A 141 6.22 2.44 -6.21
N MET A 142 5.60 2.28 -5.06
CA MET A 142 4.23 1.81 -4.91
C MET A 142 3.26 3.00 -4.86
N VAL A 143 2.02 2.80 -5.29
CA VAL A 143 0.99 3.85 -5.25
C VAL A 143 -0.30 3.35 -4.62
N GLY A 144 -1.05 4.28 -4.03
CA GLY A 144 -2.39 4.02 -3.51
C GLY A 144 -2.44 3.71 -2.02
N THR A 145 -3.63 3.43 -1.55
CA THR A 145 -3.89 3.05 -0.16
C THR A 145 -3.84 1.53 -0.02
N ILE A 146 -2.85 1.04 0.70
CA ILE A 146 -2.71 -0.38 1.04
C ILE A 146 -3.33 -0.59 2.41
N ILE A 147 -4.34 -1.46 2.50
CA ILE A 147 -4.91 -1.87 3.79
C ILE A 147 -4.78 -3.38 3.90
N ALA A 148 -3.90 -3.82 4.78
CA ALA A 148 -3.66 -5.23 5.06
C ALA A 148 -4.23 -5.62 6.43
N ASN A 149 -4.88 -6.77 6.49
CA ASN A 149 -5.42 -7.25 7.76
C ASN A 149 -4.30 -7.55 8.77
N SER A 150 -3.23 -8.25 8.34
CA SER A 150 -2.19 -8.71 9.28
C SER A 150 -0.96 -7.83 9.33
N GLY A 151 -0.46 -7.29 8.20
CA GLY A 151 0.74 -6.46 8.25
C GLY A 151 1.16 -5.90 6.89
N VAL A 152 1.92 -4.80 6.92
CA VAL A 152 2.55 -4.21 5.73
C VAL A 152 4.05 -4.08 5.99
N THR A 153 4.86 -4.61 5.08
CA THR A 153 6.31 -4.44 5.09
C THR A 153 6.74 -3.65 3.86
N LEU A 154 7.41 -2.53 4.09
CA LEU A 154 8.02 -1.70 3.06
C LEU A 154 9.54 -1.81 3.21
N SER A 155 10.16 -2.58 2.30
CA SER A 155 11.57 -2.93 2.38
C SER A 155 11.93 -3.83 3.59
N SER A 156 13.18 -4.24 3.70
CA SER A 156 13.69 -5.12 4.76
C SER A 156 14.79 -4.46 5.59
N PRO A 157 15.08 -4.99 6.78
CA PRO A 157 16.22 -4.51 7.59
C PRO A 157 17.56 -4.50 6.84
N GLY A 158 17.77 -5.42 5.89
CA GLY A 158 18.97 -5.46 5.05
C GLY A 158 19.14 -4.23 4.16
N ASN A 159 18.07 -3.47 3.90
CA ASN A 159 18.11 -2.23 3.14
C ASN A 159 18.44 -0.99 3.98
N SER A 160 18.72 -1.12 5.27
CA SER A 160 18.95 0.01 6.19
C SER A 160 20.16 0.88 5.82
N THR A 161 21.15 0.31 5.14
CA THR A 161 22.37 1.00 4.70
C THR A 161 22.34 1.42 3.23
N THR A 162 21.23 1.17 2.53
CA THR A 162 21.11 1.45 1.11
C THR A 162 21.02 2.96 0.86
N PRO A 163 21.68 3.51 -0.18
CA PRO A 163 21.59 4.92 -0.54
C PRO A 163 20.13 5.39 -0.73
N VAL A 164 19.87 6.67 -0.48
CA VAL A 164 18.53 7.27 -0.58
C VAL A 164 17.88 7.00 -1.96
N GLY A 165 18.67 6.90 -3.03
CA GLY A 165 18.18 6.56 -4.38
C GLY A 165 17.60 5.14 -4.52
N GLN A 166 17.79 4.29 -3.52
CA GLN A 166 17.22 2.93 -3.46
C GLN A 166 16.14 2.81 -2.37
N ALA A 167 15.70 3.92 -1.78
CA ALA A 167 14.59 3.92 -0.86
C ALA A 167 13.31 3.39 -1.56
N THR A 168 12.53 2.61 -0.83
CA THR A 168 11.20 2.21 -1.30
C THR A 168 10.26 3.40 -1.19
N GLY A 169 9.66 3.80 -2.31
CA GLY A 169 8.68 4.87 -2.36
C GLY A 169 7.24 4.34 -2.18
N LEU A 170 6.41 5.08 -1.46
CA LEU A 170 4.97 4.90 -1.46
C LEU A 170 4.29 6.25 -1.65
N ASN A 171 3.63 6.45 -2.79
CA ASN A 171 2.73 7.57 -2.98
C ASN A 171 1.32 7.13 -2.57
N GLY A 172 1.02 7.22 -1.28
CA GLY A 172 -0.20 6.61 -0.74
C GLY A 172 -0.21 6.49 0.77
N ARG A 173 -0.83 5.41 1.24
CA ARG A 173 -0.94 5.07 2.67
C ARG A 173 -0.69 3.59 2.89
N ALA A 174 0.03 3.24 3.94
CA ALA A 174 0.22 1.87 4.41
C ALA A 174 -0.50 1.71 5.75
N ILE A 175 -1.47 0.82 5.79
CA ILE A 175 -2.31 0.58 6.96
C ILE A 175 -2.34 -0.92 7.26
N SER A 176 -2.03 -1.26 8.51
CA SER A 176 -2.23 -2.60 9.06
C SER A 176 -3.33 -2.55 10.11
N LEU A 177 -4.31 -3.46 10.04
CA LEU A 177 -5.46 -3.46 10.95
C LEU A 177 -5.17 -4.18 12.27
N VAL A 178 -4.25 -5.15 12.28
CA VAL A 178 -4.01 -6.02 13.44
C VAL A 178 -2.56 -6.01 13.89
N ALA A 179 -1.61 -6.14 12.95
CA ALA A 179 -0.19 -6.20 13.29
C ALA A 179 0.54 -4.87 12.96
N SER A 180 1.79 -4.92 12.57
CA SER A 180 2.63 -3.75 12.36
C SER A 180 2.69 -3.29 10.90
N VAL A 181 3.04 -2.03 10.71
CA VAL A 181 3.66 -1.52 9.49
C VAL A 181 5.15 -1.43 9.74
N THR A 182 5.93 -2.22 9.02
CA THR A 182 7.40 -2.23 9.10
C THR A 182 7.97 -1.46 7.91
N MET A 183 8.81 -0.48 8.19
CA MET A 183 9.40 0.39 7.18
C MET A 183 10.90 0.50 7.40
N VAL A 184 11.68 0.26 6.35
CA VAL A 184 13.13 0.45 6.37
C VAL A 184 13.51 1.18 5.10
N ASN A 185 14.28 2.26 5.22
CA ASN A 185 14.68 3.10 4.09
C ASN A 185 13.50 3.37 3.13
N THR A 186 12.45 3.97 3.67
CA THR A 186 11.16 4.17 2.99
C THR A 186 10.75 5.64 2.99
N ILE A 187 10.22 6.11 1.88
CA ILE A 187 9.64 7.45 1.73
C ILE A 187 8.16 7.30 1.44
N ILE A 188 7.31 7.86 2.30
CA ILE A 188 5.86 7.88 2.10
C ILE A 188 5.42 9.30 1.81
N ASN A 189 4.79 9.50 0.65
CA ASN A 189 4.16 10.75 0.25
C ASN A 189 2.65 10.57 0.22
N ILE A 190 1.93 11.35 1.01
CA ILE A 190 0.46 11.34 0.96
C ILE A 190 0.03 12.07 -0.31
N PRO A 191 -0.75 11.46 -1.22
CA PRO A 191 -1.24 12.13 -2.41
C PRO A 191 -2.08 13.35 -2.04
N ALA A 192 -1.90 14.44 -2.78
CA ALA A 192 -2.74 15.63 -2.63
C ALA A 192 -4.21 15.31 -2.95
N ASN A 193 -5.09 15.95 -2.24
CA ASN A 193 -6.55 15.85 -2.45
C ASN A 193 -6.96 16.51 -3.76
#